data_c075dcd95c5fd724517ff3138d79a2ea
#
_entry.id   c075dcd95c5fd724517ff3138d79a2ea
#
_cell.length_a   1.000
_cell.length_b   1.000
_cell.length_c   1.000
_cell.angle_alpha   90.00
_cell.angle_beta   90.00
_cell.angle_gamma   90.00
#
_symmetry.space_group_name_H-M   'P 1'
#
loop_
_entity.id
_entity.type
_entity.pdbx_description
1 polymer ?
#
loop_
_entity_poly.entity_id
_entity_poly.type
_entity_poly.pdbx_seq_one_letter_code
_entity_poly.pdbx_strand_id
1 'polypeptide(L)'
;SIVPFGRIAIPILPDSSVNEVTNILEHSESKVIFVSQKLASKVSKECRDRMTLVIDIDTFEVLQSDDEKFTCDGRTSIPTPDDIATIIYTSGTTGSAKGVVLSHRNLASNVITCYHSCKRTEKDRWLSVLPMAHTLEMTLCMLYPMYCGATVYYLPKPPVASLLMKALKMVKPTTMLTVPLIIEKVYKGSVLPTIQKSRTLTWMNKNMNGLMCRIIGMKLKATFGGHMSFYGIGGAKLDPEVESFLLKAKFPYAIGYGLTETSPLLGYSMHNWRTVGSFGYPVYNVKLKLHNVNPETGEGEIIAKGPNVMLGYYKDPARTKSVFTEDGWFRTSDIAVQDEKGRYFIKGRNNNMILGPSGENIYPEEIENVINNLEGVSESIVVEREGKLVAHVQPNENFVQW
;
A
#
# COMPACT_ATOMS: atom_id res chain seq x y z
N SER A 1 -2.43 10.80 -20.31
CA SER A 1 -3.28 10.95 -19.09
C SER A 1 -4.55 11.70 -19.45
N ILE A 2 -5.69 11.29 -18.91
CA ILE A 2 -7.01 11.94 -19.12
C ILE A 2 -7.34 12.93 -17.98
N VAL A 3 -6.72 12.78 -16.83
CA VAL A 3 -7.00 13.53 -15.59
C VAL A 3 -6.75 15.04 -15.73
N PRO A 4 -5.65 15.52 -16.37
CA PRO A 4 -5.41 16.92 -16.59
C PRO A 4 -6.43 17.61 -17.50
N PHE A 5 -7.27 16.84 -18.18
CA PHE A 5 -8.33 17.35 -19.06
C PHE A 5 -9.73 17.28 -18.42
N GLY A 6 -9.80 17.28 -17.09
CA GLY A 6 -11.05 17.25 -16.34
C GLY A 6 -11.82 15.93 -16.44
N ARG A 7 -11.13 14.83 -16.76
CA ARG A 7 -11.73 13.49 -16.80
C ARG A 7 -11.34 12.70 -15.56
N ILE A 8 -12.26 11.93 -15.03
CA ILE A 8 -12.07 11.11 -13.83
C ILE A 8 -11.46 9.77 -14.23
N ALA A 9 -10.31 9.41 -13.66
CA ALA A 9 -9.69 8.12 -13.87
C ALA A 9 -10.23 7.08 -12.88
N ILE A 10 -10.56 5.89 -13.37
CA ILE A 10 -10.99 4.75 -12.55
C ILE A 10 -10.04 3.58 -12.82
N PRO A 11 -8.92 3.50 -12.09
CA PRO A 11 -7.98 2.42 -12.29
C PRO A 11 -8.53 1.11 -11.72
N ILE A 12 -8.46 0.03 -12.54
CA ILE A 12 -8.91 -1.31 -12.17
C ILE A 12 -7.69 -2.23 -12.12
N LEU A 13 -7.64 -3.08 -11.09
CA LEU A 13 -6.54 -4.03 -10.93
C LEU A 13 -6.54 -5.08 -12.05
N PRO A 14 -5.38 -5.42 -12.63
CA PRO A 14 -5.29 -6.47 -13.65
C PRO A 14 -5.80 -7.83 -13.16
N ASP A 15 -5.70 -8.08 -11.86
CA ASP A 15 -6.09 -9.36 -11.25
C ASP A 15 -7.58 -9.41 -10.85
N SER A 16 -8.32 -8.30 -10.99
CA SER A 16 -9.76 -8.27 -10.74
C SER A 16 -10.51 -9.32 -11.56
N SER A 17 -11.48 -9.97 -10.94
CA SER A 17 -12.36 -10.92 -11.60
C SER A 17 -13.32 -10.21 -12.59
N VAL A 18 -13.93 -10.96 -13.50
CA VAL A 18 -14.96 -10.43 -14.42
C VAL A 18 -16.10 -9.74 -13.67
N ASN A 19 -16.55 -10.34 -12.57
CA ASN A 19 -17.62 -9.79 -11.74
C ASN A 19 -17.21 -8.46 -11.07
N GLU A 20 -16.00 -8.37 -10.55
CA GLU A 20 -15.50 -7.11 -9.97
C GLU A 20 -15.40 -6.01 -11.02
N VAL A 21 -14.84 -6.33 -12.20
CA VAL A 21 -14.76 -5.39 -13.33
C VAL A 21 -16.15 -4.91 -13.71
N THR A 22 -17.11 -5.84 -13.86
CA THR A 22 -18.52 -5.53 -14.20
C THR A 22 -19.13 -4.60 -13.15
N ASN A 23 -19.02 -4.95 -11.88
CA ASN A 23 -19.56 -4.13 -10.77
C ASN A 23 -18.95 -2.72 -10.74
N ILE A 24 -17.64 -2.59 -10.97
CA ILE A 24 -16.98 -1.29 -11.03
C ILE A 24 -17.48 -0.46 -12.20
N LEU A 25 -17.58 -1.04 -13.40
CA LEU A 25 -18.02 -0.34 -14.60
C LEU A 25 -19.50 0.10 -14.51
N GLU A 26 -20.35 -0.74 -13.94
CA GLU A 26 -21.76 -0.43 -13.73
C GLU A 26 -21.96 0.65 -12.66
N HIS A 27 -21.32 0.50 -11.49
CA HIS A 27 -21.45 1.45 -10.40
C HIS A 27 -20.87 2.83 -10.76
N SER A 28 -19.73 2.84 -11.46
CA SER A 28 -19.07 4.08 -11.90
C SER A 28 -19.76 4.76 -13.09
N GLU A 29 -20.64 4.04 -13.80
CA GLU A 29 -21.27 4.51 -15.06
C GLU A 29 -20.25 4.94 -16.10
N SER A 30 -19.11 4.27 -16.13
CA SER A 30 -18.03 4.58 -17.08
C SER A 30 -18.52 4.40 -18.52
N LYS A 31 -18.12 5.33 -19.40
CA LYS A 31 -18.48 5.32 -20.83
C LYS A 31 -17.27 5.02 -21.72
N VAL A 32 -16.07 5.24 -21.22
CA VAL A 32 -14.81 5.03 -21.96
C VAL A 32 -13.96 4.06 -21.17
N ILE A 33 -13.41 3.05 -21.86
CA ILE A 33 -12.47 2.11 -21.26
C ILE A 33 -11.20 2.01 -22.09
N PHE A 34 -10.06 2.04 -21.42
CA PHE A 34 -8.76 1.67 -21.97
C PHE A 34 -8.43 0.28 -21.44
N VAL A 35 -8.30 -0.70 -22.31
CA VAL A 35 -8.06 -2.09 -21.93
C VAL A 35 -7.05 -2.74 -22.89
N SER A 36 -6.08 -3.51 -22.36
CA SER A 36 -5.21 -4.30 -23.24
C SER A 36 -5.95 -5.51 -23.79
N GLN A 37 -5.56 -5.98 -24.96
CA GLN A 37 -6.14 -7.18 -25.59
C GLN A 37 -6.08 -8.41 -24.65
N LYS A 38 -5.02 -8.52 -23.84
CA LYS A 38 -4.84 -9.60 -22.85
C LYS A 38 -5.89 -9.61 -21.75
N LEU A 39 -6.43 -8.44 -21.41
CA LEU A 39 -7.44 -8.26 -20.35
C LEU A 39 -8.84 -8.02 -20.91
N ALA A 40 -8.97 -7.91 -22.21
CA ALA A 40 -10.24 -7.61 -22.88
C ALA A 40 -11.35 -8.62 -22.54
N SER A 41 -11.01 -9.89 -22.30
CA SER A 41 -11.97 -10.93 -21.86
C SER A 41 -12.55 -10.70 -20.48
N LYS A 42 -11.95 -9.83 -19.65
CA LYS A 42 -12.47 -9.45 -18.32
C LYS A 42 -13.60 -8.42 -18.38
N VAL A 43 -13.77 -7.76 -19.54
CA VAL A 43 -14.92 -6.86 -19.77
C VAL A 43 -16.03 -7.67 -20.39
N SER A 44 -17.13 -7.86 -19.67
CA SER A 44 -18.28 -8.62 -20.15
C SER A 44 -18.89 -7.98 -21.40
N LYS A 45 -19.62 -8.77 -22.20
CA LYS A 45 -20.29 -8.26 -23.41
C LYS A 45 -21.27 -7.15 -23.06
N GLU A 46 -22.06 -7.36 -22.00
CA GLU A 46 -23.06 -6.39 -21.52
C GLU A 46 -22.41 -5.06 -21.14
N CYS A 47 -21.21 -5.10 -20.51
CA CYS A 47 -20.45 -3.89 -20.21
C CYS A 47 -19.96 -3.20 -21.48
N ARG A 48 -19.42 -3.96 -22.45
CA ARG A 48 -18.94 -3.40 -23.73
C ARG A 48 -20.05 -2.71 -24.50
N ASP A 49 -21.23 -3.35 -24.58
CA ASP A 49 -22.39 -2.81 -25.32
C ASP A 49 -22.89 -1.48 -24.72
N ARG A 50 -22.55 -1.17 -23.46
CA ARG A 50 -22.86 0.11 -22.80
C ARG A 50 -21.75 1.17 -22.94
N MET A 51 -20.54 0.78 -23.41
CA MET A 51 -19.46 1.72 -23.61
C MET A 51 -19.66 2.55 -24.87
N THR A 52 -19.39 3.85 -24.74
CA THR A 52 -19.31 4.74 -25.91
C THR A 52 -18.02 4.55 -26.67
N LEU A 53 -16.93 4.22 -25.95
CA LEU A 53 -15.61 4.07 -26.55
C LEU A 53 -14.78 2.99 -25.83
N VAL A 54 -14.22 2.08 -26.60
CA VAL A 54 -13.25 1.06 -26.12
C VAL A 54 -11.96 1.24 -26.89
N ILE A 55 -10.86 1.45 -26.16
CA ILE A 55 -9.53 1.72 -26.72
C ILE A 55 -8.56 0.65 -26.26
N ASP A 56 -7.77 0.10 -27.17
CA ASP A 56 -6.60 -0.70 -26.81
C ASP A 56 -5.55 0.21 -26.17
N ILE A 57 -5.18 -0.06 -24.92
CA ILE A 57 -4.21 0.77 -24.19
C ILE A 57 -2.77 0.60 -24.72
N ASP A 58 -2.47 -0.54 -25.36
CA ASP A 58 -1.13 -0.84 -25.86
C ASP A 58 -0.86 -0.17 -27.22
N THR A 59 -1.88 -0.10 -28.10
CA THR A 59 -1.77 0.45 -29.45
C THR A 59 -2.47 1.80 -29.65
N PHE A 60 -3.36 2.17 -28.75
CA PHE A 60 -4.30 3.29 -28.84
C PHE A 60 -5.30 3.18 -30.00
N GLU A 61 -5.46 1.97 -30.55
CA GLU A 61 -6.50 1.70 -31.56
C GLU A 61 -7.89 1.71 -30.92
N VAL A 62 -8.85 2.27 -31.63
CA VAL A 62 -10.25 2.25 -31.24
C VAL A 62 -10.82 0.87 -31.59
N LEU A 63 -11.16 0.08 -30.56
CA LEU A 63 -11.74 -1.26 -30.73
C LEU A 63 -13.26 -1.21 -30.91
N GLN A 64 -13.90 -0.18 -30.34
CA GLN A 64 -15.33 0.07 -30.44
C GLN A 64 -15.60 1.56 -30.27
N SER A 65 -16.46 2.12 -31.15
CA SER A 65 -16.98 3.49 -31.04
C SER A 65 -18.48 3.49 -31.30
N ASP A 66 -19.21 4.26 -30.51
CA ASP A 66 -20.59 4.64 -30.79
C ASP A 66 -20.55 6.10 -31.26
N ASP A 67 -20.39 6.29 -32.57
CA ASP A 67 -20.15 7.61 -33.17
C ASP A 67 -21.34 8.57 -32.98
N GLU A 68 -22.56 8.06 -32.77
CA GLU A 68 -23.74 8.88 -32.48
C GLU A 68 -23.68 9.49 -31.07
N LYS A 69 -23.02 8.80 -30.11
CA LYS A 69 -22.89 9.24 -28.70
C LYS A 69 -21.55 9.89 -28.40
N PHE A 70 -20.54 9.68 -29.25
CA PHE A 70 -19.21 10.24 -29.02
C PHE A 70 -19.06 11.57 -29.76
N THR A 71 -19.36 12.67 -29.07
CA THR A 71 -19.06 14.01 -29.53
C THR A 71 -17.82 14.54 -28.82
N CYS A 72 -16.72 14.69 -29.53
CA CYS A 72 -15.56 15.41 -29.06
C CYS A 72 -15.75 16.90 -29.39
N ASP A 73 -16.21 17.68 -28.41
CA ASP A 73 -16.42 19.12 -28.58
C ASP A 73 -15.12 19.94 -28.49
N GLY A 74 -13.99 19.27 -28.32
CA GLY A 74 -12.67 19.89 -28.17
C GLY A 74 -12.50 20.73 -26.90
N ARG A 75 -13.52 20.78 -26.02
CA ARG A 75 -13.42 21.53 -24.78
C ARG A 75 -12.58 20.78 -23.75
N THR A 76 -11.46 21.39 -23.41
CA THR A 76 -10.62 20.97 -22.28
C THR A 76 -10.89 21.95 -21.14
N SER A 77 -11.60 21.52 -20.11
CA SER A 77 -11.66 22.29 -18.87
C SER A 77 -10.38 22.03 -18.08
N ILE A 78 -9.69 23.09 -17.70
CA ILE A 78 -8.59 22.96 -16.73
C ILE A 78 -9.23 22.64 -15.37
N PRO A 79 -8.95 21.48 -14.77
CA PRO A 79 -9.56 21.12 -13.50
C PRO A 79 -9.05 22.01 -12.37
N THR A 80 -9.93 22.27 -11.43
CA THR A 80 -9.57 22.94 -10.17
C THR A 80 -8.97 21.93 -9.18
N PRO A 81 -8.27 22.37 -8.14
CA PRO A 81 -7.76 21.46 -7.12
C PRO A 81 -8.83 20.61 -6.43
N ASP A 82 -10.05 21.07 -6.35
CA ASP A 82 -11.15 20.39 -5.65
C ASP A 82 -11.99 19.48 -6.57
N ASP A 83 -11.73 19.51 -7.87
CA ASP A 83 -12.36 18.59 -8.81
C ASP A 83 -11.87 17.15 -8.57
N ILE A 84 -12.75 16.19 -8.89
CA ILE A 84 -12.44 14.77 -8.75
C ILE A 84 -11.38 14.38 -9.80
N ALA A 85 -10.28 13.83 -9.32
CA ALA A 85 -9.21 13.31 -10.18
C ALA A 85 -9.36 11.81 -10.46
N THR A 86 -9.73 11.05 -9.43
CA THR A 86 -9.83 9.58 -9.54
C THR A 86 -10.84 9.01 -8.54
N ILE A 87 -11.43 7.87 -8.93
CA ILE A 87 -12.22 7.02 -8.03
C ILE A 87 -11.54 5.66 -7.96
N ILE A 88 -11.06 5.29 -6.78
CA ILE A 88 -10.35 4.02 -6.57
C ILE A 88 -11.24 3.06 -5.80
N TYR A 89 -11.53 1.93 -6.44
CA TYR A 89 -12.35 0.90 -5.83
C TYR A 89 -11.51 0.00 -4.92
N THR A 90 -12.00 -0.21 -3.71
CA THR A 90 -11.40 -1.11 -2.72
C THR A 90 -12.40 -2.17 -2.30
N SER A 91 -11.91 -3.35 -1.92
CA SER A 91 -12.76 -4.41 -1.36
C SER A 91 -13.40 -3.93 -0.06
N GLY A 92 -14.72 -3.90 -0.03
CA GLY A 92 -15.46 -3.62 1.21
C GLY A 92 -15.55 -4.88 2.10
N THR A 93 -15.52 -4.71 3.40
CA THR A 93 -15.76 -5.79 4.38
C THR A 93 -17.15 -6.43 4.22
N THR A 94 -18.09 -5.76 3.53
CA THR A 94 -19.46 -6.23 3.24
C THR A 94 -19.61 -6.90 1.87
N GLY A 95 -18.51 -7.16 1.16
CA GLY A 95 -18.51 -7.83 -0.15
C GLY A 95 -18.82 -6.93 -1.36
N SER A 96 -19.30 -5.70 -1.17
CA SER A 96 -19.46 -4.71 -2.25
C SER A 96 -18.26 -3.77 -2.32
N ALA A 97 -17.66 -3.61 -3.50
CA ALA A 97 -16.58 -2.66 -3.73
C ALA A 97 -17.05 -1.22 -3.45
N LYS A 98 -16.26 -0.46 -2.69
CA LYS A 98 -16.51 0.95 -2.40
C LYS A 98 -15.58 1.83 -3.22
N GLY A 99 -16.11 2.83 -3.90
CA GLY A 99 -15.34 3.79 -4.70
C GLY A 99 -14.87 4.97 -3.84
N VAL A 100 -13.59 5.07 -3.57
CA VAL A 100 -12.97 6.18 -2.83
C VAL A 100 -12.76 7.35 -3.78
N VAL A 101 -13.37 8.50 -3.49
CA VAL A 101 -13.32 9.70 -4.34
C VAL A 101 -12.17 10.59 -3.91
N LEU A 102 -11.19 10.78 -4.79
CA LEU A 102 -10.01 11.60 -4.54
C LEU A 102 -9.95 12.79 -5.51
N SER A 103 -9.76 13.97 -4.94
CA SER A 103 -9.56 15.20 -5.72
C SER A 103 -8.12 15.39 -6.17
N HIS A 104 -7.88 16.32 -7.10
CA HIS A 104 -6.54 16.76 -7.47
C HIS A 104 -5.76 17.26 -6.26
N ARG A 105 -6.42 18.00 -5.35
CA ARG A 105 -5.82 18.46 -4.07
C ARG A 105 -5.36 17.31 -3.20
N ASN A 106 -6.15 16.25 -3.09
CA ASN A 106 -5.79 15.11 -2.26
C ASN A 106 -4.48 14.47 -2.75
N LEU A 107 -4.36 14.18 -4.04
CA LEU A 107 -3.17 13.58 -4.64
C LEU A 107 -1.95 14.53 -4.56
N ALA A 108 -2.14 15.79 -4.96
CA ALA A 108 -1.06 16.78 -4.96
C ALA A 108 -0.51 17.03 -3.55
N SER A 109 -1.36 17.03 -2.53
CA SER A 109 -0.93 17.21 -1.14
C SER A 109 0.02 16.10 -0.67
N ASN A 110 -0.20 14.85 -1.09
CA ASN A 110 0.72 13.74 -0.80
C ASN A 110 2.06 13.91 -1.53
N VAL A 111 2.04 14.33 -2.78
CA VAL A 111 3.27 14.63 -3.55
C VAL A 111 4.11 15.70 -2.84
N ILE A 112 3.47 16.80 -2.43
CA ILE A 112 4.12 17.88 -1.69
C ILE A 112 4.66 17.39 -0.34
N THR A 113 3.86 16.61 0.38
CA THR A 113 4.25 15.96 1.64
C THR A 113 5.50 15.10 1.48
N CYS A 114 5.56 14.27 0.44
CA CYS A 114 6.72 13.44 0.15
C CYS A 114 7.95 14.26 -0.20
N TYR A 115 7.79 15.35 -0.94
CA TYR A 115 8.88 16.26 -1.27
C TYR A 115 9.48 16.92 -0.03
N HIS A 116 8.66 17.32 0.92
CA HIS A 116 9.14 17.86 2.20
C HIS A 116 9.79 16.80 3.09
N SER A 117 9.26 15.59 3.08
CA SER A 117 9.71 14.50 3.97
C SER A 117 10.96 13.80 3.46
N CYS A 118 11.07 13.58 2.16
CA CYS A 118 12.11 12.80 1.54
C CYS A 118 12.45 13.36 0.14
N LYS A 119 13.11 14.53 0.13
CA LYS A 119 13.44 15.23 -1.11
C LYS A 119 14.18 14.33 -2.10
N ARG A 120 13.68 14.27 -3.34
CA ARG A 120 14.25 13.54 -4.47
C ARG A 120 14.52 14.52 -5.62
N THR A 121 15.30 14.07 -6.59
CA THR A 121 15.78 14.89 -7.71
C THR A 121 15.68 14.11 -9.02
N GLU A 122 15.95 14.78 -10.13
CA GLU A 122 16.03 14.20 -11.45
C GLU A 122 17.09 13.09 -11.61
N LYS A 123 18.03 12.99 -10.65
CA LYS A 123 19.07 11.95 -10.62
C LYS A 123 18.59 10.63 -10.01
N ASP A 124 17.42 10.66 -9.38
CA ASP A 124 16.86 9.48 -8.74
C ASP A 124 16.26 8.51 -9.77
N ARG A 125 16.38 7.22 -9.46
CA ARG A 125 15.83 6.12 -10.26
C ARG A 125 14.86 5.33 -9.38
N TRP A 126 13.59 5.36 -9.77
CA TRP A 126 12.53 4.56 -9.14
C TRP A 126 12.40 3.20 -9.83
N LEU A 127 12.25 2.14 -9.05
CA LEU A 127 11.77 0.86 -9.56
C LEU A 127 10.36 0.64 -9.02
N SER A 128 9.37 0.73 -9.90
CA SER A 128 7.95 0.51 -9.64
C SER A 128 7.64 -0.98 -9.70
N VAL A 129 7.07 -1.54 -8.64
CA VAL A 129 6.86 -2.99 -8.48
C VAL A 129 5.45 -3.37 -8.04
N LEU A 130 4.64 -2.40 -7.62
CA LEU A 130 3.27 -2.62 -7.19
C LEU A 130 2.27 -2.25 -8.30
N PRO A 131 1.02 -2.73 -8.25
CA PRO A 131 0.01 -2.35 -9.22
C PRO A 131 -0.31 -0.86 -9.18
N MET A 132 -0.29 -0.21 -10.35
CA MET A 132 -0.55 1.23 -10.51
C MET A 132 -1.97 1.64 -10.11
N ALA A 133 -2.90 0.70 -10.03
CA ALA A 133 -4.27 0.95 -9.58
C ALA A 133 -4.37 1.22 -8.06
N HIS A 134 -3.32 0.90 -7.28
CA HIS A 134 -3.26 1.26 -5.87
C HIS A 134 -2.77 2.70 -5.67
N THR A 135 -3.39 3.45 -4.76
CA THR A 135 -3.01 4.83 -4.42
C THR A 135 -1.53 4.98 -4.06
N LEU A 136 -0.96 4.01 -3.37
CA LEU A 136 0.46 4.02 -2.97
C LEU A 136 1.36 4.10 -4.21
N GLU A 137 1.15 3.20 -5.18
CA GLU A 137 1.97 3.16 -6.38
C GLU A 137 1.69 4.37 -7.28
N MET A 138 0.41 4.68 -7.51
CA MET A 138 0.02 5.82 -8.35
C MET A 138 0.56 7.14 -7.81
N THR A 139 0.41 7.41 -6.52
CA THR A 139 0.80 8.71 -5.95
C THR A 139 2.30 8.78 -5.68
N LEU A 140 2.87 7.75 -5.05
CA LEU A 140 4.25 7.80 -4.55
C LEU A 140 5.29 7.23 -5.53
N CYS A 141 4.89 6.39 -6.50
CA CYS A 141 5.81 5.82 -7.49
C CYS A 141 5.57 6.33 -8.91
N MET A 142 4.50 7.09 -9.16
CA MET A 142 4.28 7.75 -10.45
C MET A 142 4.24 9.27 -10.29
N LEU A 143 3.28 9.83 -9.54
CA LEU A 143 3.12 11.28 -9.47
C LEU A 143 4.30 11.98 -8.78
N TYR A 144 4.78 11.44 -7.65
CA TYR A 144 5.88 12.05 -6.91
C TYR A 144 7.22 12.05 -7.68
N PRO A 145 7.70 10.93 -8.26
CA PRO A 145 8.91 10.98 -9.09
C PRO A 145 8.75 11.87 -10.33
N MET A 146 7.56 11.93 -10.97
CA MET A 146 7.30 12.87 -12.06
C MET A 146 7.46 14.32 -11.60
N TYR A 147 6.93 14.68 -10.42
CA TYR A 147 7.13 16.01 -9.83
C TYR A 147 8.61 16.33 -9.59
N CYS A 148 9.43 15.34 -9.25
CA CYS A 148 10.87 15.51 -9.04
C CYS A 148 11.71 15.49 -10.33
N GLY A 149 11.11 15.20 -11.49
CA GLY A 149 11.82 14.98 -12.76
C GLY A 149 12.63 13.67 -12.78
N ALA A 150 12.36 12.75 -11.86
CA ALA A 150 13.09 11.49 -11.72
C ALA A 150 12.65 10.45 -12.74
N THR A 151 13.51 9.45 -12.99
CA THR A 151 13.19 8.35 -13.91
C THR A 151 12.49 7.22 -13.18
N VAL A 152 11.37 6.75 -13.72
CA VAL A 152 10.62 5.58 -13.22
C VAL A 152 10.78 4.41 -14.18
N TYR A 153 11.14 3.25 -13.65
CA TYR A 153 11.24 1.98 -14.37
C TYR A 153 10.12 1.06 -13.90
N TYR A 154 9.27 0.63 -14.81
CA TYR A 154 8.14 -0.26 -14.54
C TYR A 154 8.50 -1.70 -14.87
N LEU A 155 8.06 -2.64 -14.01
CA LEU A 155 8.16 -4.07 -14.32
C LEU A 155 7.06 -4.46 -15.30
N PRO A 156 7.38 -5.28 -16.34
CA PRO A 156 6.40 -5.72 -17.33
C PRO A 156 5.43 -6.79 -16.79
N LYS A 157 5.70 -7.35 -15.63
CA LYS A 157 4.94 -8.42 -14.96
C LYS A 157 5.06 -8.28 -13.45
N PRO A 158 4.15 -8.91 -12.66
CA PRO A 158 4.27 -8.96 -11.21
C PRO A 158 5.66 -9.41 -10.75
N PRO A 159 6.17 -8.89 -9.62
CA PRO A 159 7.55 -9.08 -9.17
C PRO A 159 7.79 -10.49 -8.63
N VAL A 160 8.06 -11.47 -9.51
CA VAL A 160 8.65 -12.74 -9.09
C VAL A 160 10.14 -12.56 -8.79
N ALA A 161 10.71 -13.37 -7.90
CA ALA A 161 12.07 -13.19 -7.40
C ALA A 161 13.14 -13.05 -8.51
N SER A 162 13.09 -13.88 -9.55
CA SER A 162 14.04 -13.85 -10.67
C SER A 162 13.96 -12.55 -11.49
N LEU A 163 12.73 -12.09 -11.78
CA LEU A 163 12.51 -10.85 -12.50
C LEU A 163 12.95 -9.63 -11.68
N LEU A 164 12.58 -9.60 -10.39
CA LEU A 164 12.99 -8.53 -9.50
C LEU A 164 14.51 -8.41 -9.39
N MET A 165 15.21 -9.53 -9.19
CA MET A 165 16.67 -9.55 -9.11
C MET A 165 17.35 -9.07 -10.38
N LYS A 166 16.79 -9.42 -11.56
CA LYS A 166 17.28 -8.92 -12.84
C LYS A 166 17.08 -7.41 -12.97
N ALA A 167 15.89 -6.92 -12.63
CA ALA A 167 15.58 -5.50 -12.65
C ALA A 167 16.47 -4.67 -11.71
N LEU A 168 16.68 -5.14 -10.47
CA LEU A 168 17.56 -4.49 -9.49
C LEU A 168 19.00 -4.34 -10.00
N LYS A 169 19.55 -5.36 -10.67
CA LYS A 169 20.89 -5.32 -11.27
C LYS A 169 20.97 -4.34 -12.44
N MET A 170 19.93 -4.27 -13.25
CA MET A 170 19.91 -3.41 -14.44
C MET A 170 19.66 -1.94 -14.09
N VAL A 171 18.63 -1.67 -13.31
CA VAL A 171 18.16 -0.32 -12.97
C VAL A 171 19.05 0.32 -11.90
N LYS A 172 19.55 -0.47 -10.96
CA LYS A 172 20.29 0.02 -9.76
C LYS A 172 19.50 1.15 -9.09
N PRO A 173 18.28 0.89 -8.61
CA PRO A 173 17.39 1.93 -8.14
C PRO A 173 17.96 2.66 -6.92
N THR A 174 17.68 3.95 -6.84
CA THR A 174 17.94 4.77 -5.64
C THR A 174 16.75 4.78 -4.70
N THR A 175 15.55 4.57 -5.25
CA THR A 175 14.29 4.61 -4.52
C THR A 175 13.38 3.46 -4.95
N MET A 176 12.72 2.87 -3.98
CA MET A 176 11.75 1.80 -4.18
C MET A 176 10.71 1.83 -3.08
N LEU A 177 9.46 1.59 -3.41
CA LEU A 177 8.38 1.38 -2.44
C LEU A 177 7.83 -0.05 -2.61
N THR A 178 7.51 -0.67 -1.49
CA THR A 178 7.09 -2.07 -1.48
C THR A 178 6.09 -2.36 -0.35
N VAL A 179 5.57 -3.58 -0.38
CA VAL A 179 4.87 -4.17 0.77
C VAL A 179 5.84 -5.02 1.60
N PRO A 180 5.54 -5.28 2.89
CA PRO A 180 6.38 -6.07 3.79
C PRO A 180 6.81 -7.42 3.20
N LEU A 181 5.90 -8.13 2.56
CA LEU A 181 6.11 -9.46 1.99
C LEU A 181 7.38 -9.56 1.11
N ILE A 182 7.74 -8.49 0.37
CA ILE A 182 8.92 -8.53 -0.51
C ILE A 182 10.21 -8.58 0.31
N ILE A 183 10.37 -7.70 1.29
CA ILE A 183 11.58 -7.66 2.10
C ILE A 183 11.67 -8.84 3.08
N GLU A 184 10.53 -9.30 3.59
CA GLU A 184 10.43 -10.49 4.44
C GLU A 184 10.86 -11.76 3.68
N LYS A 185 10.40 -11.94 2.44
CA LYS A 185 10.87 -13.04 1.57
C LYS A 185 12.37 -12.95 1.29
N VAL A 186 12.92 -11.76 1.08
CA VAL A 186 14.37 -11.58 0.93
C VAL A 186 15.11 -11.92 2.22
N TYR A 187 14.59 -11.50 3.37
CA TYR A 187 15.17 -11.82 4.68
C TYR A 187 15.14 -13.33 4.95
N LYS A 188 13.96 -13.95 4.90
CA LYS A 188 13.77 -15.39 5.18
C LYS A 188 14.49 -16.27 4.14
N GLY A 189 14.48 -15.89 2.85
CA GLY A 189 15.05 -16.69 1.76
C GLY A 189 16.55 -16.52 1.52
N SER A 190 17.14 -15.41 1.96
CA SER A 190 18.55 -15.11 1.66
C SER A 190 19.36 -14.71 2.88
N VAL A 191 18.86 -13.81 3.70
CA VAL A 191 19.61 -13.25 4.85
C VAL A 191 19.72 -14.31 5.95
N LEU A 192 18.63 -14.86 6.40
CA LEU A 192 18.59 -15.84 7.48
C LEU A 192 19.39 -17.13 7.17
N PRO A 193 19.23 -17.75 5.99
CA PRO A 193 20.05 -18.91 5.61
C PRO A 193 21.55 -18.60 5.53
N THR A 194 21.91 -17.37 5.11
CA THR A 194 23.31 -16.94 5.06
C THR A 194 23.91 -16.89 6.47
N ILE A 195 23.15 -16.41 7.46
CA ILE A 195 23.59 -16.37 8.86
C ILE A 195 23.73 -17.80 9.39
N GLN A 196 22.73 -18.66 9.18
CA GLN A 196 22.67 -20.02 9.73
C GLN A 196 23.74 -20.95 9.15
N LYS A 197 24.06 -20.83 7.87
CA LYS A 197 25.10 -21.65 7.20
C LYS A 197 26.53 -21.31 7.58
N SER A 198 26.78 -20.13 8.14
CA SER A 198 28.12 -19.66 8.49
C SER A 198 28.36 -19.71 10.00
N ARG A 199 29.24 -20.59 10.47
CA ARG A 199 29.63 -20.67 11.89
C ARG A 199 30.10 -19.32 12.44
N THR A 200 30.86 -18.58 11.64
CA THR A 200 31.36 -17.22 12.01
C THR A 200 30.19 -16.25 12.18
N LEU A 201 29.23 -16.21 11.23
CA LEU A 201 28.08 -15.31 11.32
C LEU A 201 27.13 -15.71 12.45
N THR A 202 26.96 -17.01 12.70
CA THR A 202 26.19 -17.50 13.85
C THR A 202 26.81 -17.08 15.17
N TRP A 203 28.14 -17.20 15.30
CA TRP A 203 28.87 -16.71 16.47
C TRP A 203 28.74 -15.18 16.61
N MET A 204 28.93 -14.43 15.53
CA MET A 204 28.74 -12.97 15.50
C MET A 204 27.32 -12.57 15.86
N ASN A 205 26.31 -13.32 15.44
CA ASN A 205 24.92 -13.07 15.78
C ASN A 205 24.68 -13.11 17.29
N LYS A 206 25.36 -14.03 18.00
CA LYS A 206 25.27 -14.15 19.46
C LYS A 206 26.06 -13.07 20.20
N ASN A 207 27.26 -12.72 19.72
CA ASN A 207 28.22 -11.93 20.46
C ASN A 207 28.39 -10.49 19.92
N MET A 208 28.13 -10.25 18.63
CA MET A 208 28.35 -8.98 17.94
C MET A 208 27.21 -8.70 16.93
N ASN A 209 25.98 -8.90 17.34
CA ASN A 209 24.78 -8.84 16.47
C ASN A 209 24.72 -7.58 15.60
N GLY A 210 25.02 -6.39 16.17
CA GLY A 210 24.99 -5.13 15.43
C GLY A 210 26.03 -5.06 14.30
N LEU A 211 27.24 -5.62 14.51
CA LEU A 211 28.28 -5.67 13.48
C LEU A 211 27.93 -6.67 12.38
N MET A 212 27.46 -7.85 12.77
CA MET A 212 26.96 -8.87 11.83
C MET A 212 25.84 -8.31 10.95
N CYS A 213 24.84 -7.66 11.54
CA CYS A 213 23.75 -7.04 10.78
C CYS A 213 24.25 -5.97 9.79
N ARG A 214 25.27 -5.17 10.16
CA ARG A 214 25.85 -4.18 9.23
C ARG A 214 26.55 -4.83 8.04
N ILE A 215 27.35 -5.89 8.27
CA ILE A 215 28.03 -6.62 7.20
C ILE A 215 27.01 -7.22 6.22
N ILE A 216 25.97 -7.87 6.75
CA ILE A 216 24.91 -8.45 5.91
C ILE A 216 24.09 -7.36 5.25
N GLY A 217 23.82 -6.25 5.94
CA GLY A 217 23.13 -5.08 5.39
C GLY A 217 23.84 -4.47 4.18
N MET A 218 25.17 -4.43 4.18
CA MET A 218 25.94 -4.01 2.99
C MET A 218 25.75 -4.97 1.82
N LYS A 219 25.75 -6.29 2.08
CA LYS A 219 25.45 -7.29 1.05
C LYS A 219 23.99 -7.16 0.54
N LEU A 220 23.04 -6.96 1.44
CA LEU A 220 21.65 -6.71 1.08
C LEU A 220 21.53 -5.47 0.19
N LYS A 221 22.16 -4.36 0.57
CA LYS A 221 22.17 -3.14 -0.26
C LYS A 221 22.80 -3.38 -1.63
N ALA A 222 23.89 -4.15 -1.72
CA ALA A 222 24.48 -4.54 -2.99
C ALA A 222 23.52 -5.37 -3.85
N THR A 223 22.74 -6.28 -3.24
CA THR A 223 21.69 -7.05 -3.91
C THR A 223 20.61 -6.16 -4.52
N PHE A 224 20.28 -5.07 -3.85
CA PHE A 224 19.37 -4.02 -4.35
C PHE A 224 20.06 -3.03 -5.34
N GLY A 225 21.17 -3.39 -5.92
CA GLY A 225 21.90 -2.60 -6.93
C GLY A 225 22.93 -1.62 -6.38
N GLY A 226 23.14 -1.57 -5.06
CA GLY A 226 24.18 -0.79 -4.40
C GLY A 226 23.88 0.70 -4.19
N HIS A 227 22.87 1.24 -4.87
CA HIS A 227 22.55 2.68 -4.88
C HIS A 227 21.31 3.05 -4.05
N MET A 228 20.68 2.08 -3.39
CA MET A 228 19.47 2.32 -2.61
C MET A 228 19.70 3.36 -1.51
N SER A 229 18.96 4.45 -1.57
CA SER A 229 18.97 5.54 -0.59
C SER A 229 17.65 5.70 0.15
N PHE A 230 16.57 5.12 -0.41
CA PHE A 230 15.25 5.09 0.22
C PHE A 230 14.49 3.82 -0.17
N TYR A 231 14.00 3.11 0.82
CA TYR A 231 13.19 1.91 0.66
C TYR A 231 11.95 2.04 1.52
N GLY A 232 10.83 2.46 0.92
CA GLY A 232 9.55 2.63 1.60
C GLY A 232 8.83 1.28 1.74
N ILE A 233 8.25 1.04 2.90
CA ILE A 233 7.48 -0.14 3.21
C ILE A 233 6.12 0.32 3.74
N GLY A 234 5.04 -0.12 3.11
CA GLY A 234 3.68 0.26 3.50
C GLY A 234 2.66 -0.81 3.14
N GLY A 235 1.39 -0.56 3.46
CA GLY A 235 0.26 -1.42 3.12
C GLY A 235 -0.03 -2.54 4.12
N ALA A 236 0.92 -2.95 4.95
CA ALA A 236 0.74 -3.91 6.04
C ALA A 236 1.81 -3.70 7.13
N LYS A 237 1.65 -4.37 8.26
CA LYS A 237 2.63 -4.37 9.36
C LYS A 237 3.87 -5.18 8.95
N LEU A 238 5.05 -4.62 9.16
CA LEU A 238 6.32 -5.32 8.93
C LEU A 238 6.64 -6.23 10.13
N ASP A 239 7.15 -7.42 9.85
CA ASP A 239 7.65 -8.35 10.86
C ASP A 239 8.70 -7.66 11.75
N PRO A 240 8.51 -7.67 13.10
CA PRO A 240 9.42 -6.98 14.02
C PRO A 240 10.86 -7.50 13.99
N GLU A 241 11.08 -8.78 13.71
CA GLU A 241 12.43 -9.36 13.58
C GLU A 241 13.14 -8.81 12.34
N VAL A 242 12.42 -8.79 11.22
CA VAL A 242 12.92 -8.21 9.96
C VAL A 242 13.20 -6.72 10.13
N GLU A 243 12.30 -5.98 10.77
CA GLU A 243 12.50 -4.56 11.03
C GLU A 243 13.71 -4.30 11.95
N SER A 244 13.86 -5.09 13.03
CA SER A 244 15.01 -5.02 13.93
C SER A 244 16.32 -5.27 13.18
N PHE A 245 16.34 -6.25 12.27
CA PHE A 245 17.49 -6.50 11.41
C PHE A 245 17.79 -5.29 10.51
N LEU A 246 16.80 -4.76 9.79
CA LEU A 246 16.98 -3.61 8.90
C LEU A 246 17.50 -2.38 9.64
N LEU A 247 16.99 -2.14 10.85
CA LEU A 247 17.43 -1.05 11.73
C LEU A 247 18.91 -1.19 12.12
N LYS A 248 19.31 -2.38 12.62
CA LYS A 248 20.71 -2.68 13.00
C LYS A 248 21.66 -2.68 11.79
N ALA A 249 21.17 -3.14 10.65
CA ALA A 249 21.87 -3.15 9.36
C ALA A 249 22.08 -1.74 8.77
N LYS A 250 21.42 -0.71 9.33
CA LYS A 250 21.37 0.65 8.78
C LYS A 250 20.87 0.67 7.32
N PHE A 251 19.97 -0.25 6.97
CA PHE A 251 19.34 -0.25 5.67
C PHE A 251 18.44 1.00 5.54
N PRO A 252 18.35 1.66 4.38
CA PRO A 252 17.64 2.94 4.24
C PRO A 252 16.11 2.75 4.12
N TYR A 253 15.48 2.03 5.05
CA TYR A 253 14.05 1.80 5.03
C TYR A 253 13.26 2.93 5.70
N ALA A 254 12.00 3.01 5.36
CA ALA A 254 11.00 3.85 6.02
C ALA A 254 9.68 3.07 6.11
N ILE A 255 9.01 3.15 7.25
CA ILE A 255 7.65 2.61 7.38
C ILE A 255 6.66 3.72 7.07
N GLY A 256 5.74 3.46 6.14
CA GLY A 256 4.63 4.35 5.81
C GLY A 256 3.30 3.77 6.28
N TYR A 257 2.46 4.62 6.86
CA TYR A 257 1.09 4.31 7.23
C TYR A 257 0.11 5.18 6.47
N GLY A 258 -0.97 4.57 6.02
CA GLY A 258 -2.06 5.26 5.35
C GLY A 258 -3.04 4.32 4.67
N LEU A 259 -4.05 4.90 4.03
CA LEU A 259 -5.17 4.19 3.41
C LEU A 259 -5.46 4.80 2.03
N THR A 260 -6.26 4.10 1.22
CA THR A 260 -6.75 4.66 -0.04
C THR A 260 -7.50 5.97 0.19
N GLU A 261 -8.29 6.04 1.26
CA GLU A 261 -9.04 7.19 1.72
C GLU A 261 -8.17 8.40 2.12
N THR A 262 -6.85 8.22 2.17
CA THR A 262 -5.91 9.30 2.56
C THR A 262 -4.80 9.55 1.53
N SER A 263 -4.92 9.03 0.32
CA SER A 263 -4.22 9.36 -0.95
C SER A 263 -2.71 9.09 -1.06
N PRO A 264 -2.03 8.16 -0.41
CA PRO A 264 -2.43 7.32 0.69
C PRO A 264 -1.91 7.76 2.07
N LEU A 265 -0.86 8.61 2.16
CA LEU A 265 0.06 8.71 3.30
C LEU A 265 -0.49 9.58 4.46
N LEU A 266 -0.51 9.01 5.66
CA LEU A 266 -0.85 9.69 6.91
C LEU A 266 0.34 9.87 7.84
N GLY A 267 1.21 8.89 7.90
CA GLY A 267 2.36 8.90 8.81
C GLY A 267 3.55 8.13 8.25
N TYR A 268 4.72 8.42 8.74
CA TYR A 268 5.94 7.72 8.34
C TYR A 268 7.01 7.75 9.44
N SER A 269 7.89 6.73 9.41
CA SER A 269 9.11 6.72 10.22
C SER A 269 10.33 6.57 9.33
N MET A 270 11.30 7.46 9.47
CA MET A 270 12.53 7.38 8.70
C MET A 270 13.73 7.94 9.49
N HIS A 271 14.94 7.52 9.11
CA HIS A 271 16.20 7.95 9.74
C HIS A 271 16.20 7.77 11.27
N ASN A 272 16.38 8.85 12.03
CA ASN A 272 16.52 8.82 13.50
C ASN A 272 15.20 8.57 14.24
N TRP A 273 14.07 8.57 13.55
CA TRP A 273 12.75 8.34 14.14
C TRP A 273 12.30 6.88 14.11
N ARG A 274 13.10 6.00 13.47
CA ARG A 274 12.78 4.59 13.35
C ARG A 274 12.78 3.91 14.71
N THR A 275 11.70 3.22 14.99
CA THR A 275 11.52 2.38 16.16
C THR A 275 10.69 1.19 15.72
N VAL A 276 11.16 -0.02 16.06
CA VAL A 276 10.49 -1.26 15.65
C VAL A 276 9.01 -1.24 16.02
N GLY A 277 8.16 -1.55 15.05
CA GLY A 277 6.70 -1.58 15.20
C GLY A 277 5.99 -0.23 15.09
N SER A 278 6.74 0.89 14.96
CA SER A 278 6.15 2.23 14.87
C SER A 278 6.18 2.79 13.45
N PHE A 279 5.10 3.39 13.00
CA PHE A 279 5.12 4.22 11.79
C PHE A 279 5.58 5.67 12.03
N GLY A 280 6.00 6.01 13.25
CA GLY A 280 6.57 7.31 13.59
C GLY A 280 5.54 8.40 13.83
N TYR A 281 5.54 9.44 13.00
CA TYR A 281 4.81 10.69 13.20
C TYR A 281 3.89 11.00 12.02
N PRO A 282 2.88 11.89 12.22
CA PRO A 282 2.09 12.43 11.12
C PRO A 282 2.97 13.08 10.06
N VAL A 283 2.57 12.96 8.80
CA VAL A 283 3.24 13.65 7.69
C VAL A 283 2.91 15.14 7.65
N TYR A 284 3.67 15.89 6.87
CA TYR A 284 3.47 17.34 6.69
C TYR A 284 2.02 17.67 6.30
N ASN A 285 1.44 18.70 6.93
CA ASN A 285 0.05 19.16 6.75
C ASN A 285 -1.05 18.16 7.11
N VAL A 286 -0.73 17.06 7.78
CA VAL A 286 -1.71 16.09 8.29
C VAL A 286 -1.70 16.11 9.80
N LYS A 287 -2.89 16.08 10.39
CA LYS A 287 -3.08 15.95 11.84
C LYS A 287 -3.62 14.55 12.14
N LEU A 288 -3.03 13.90 13.13
CA LEU A 288 -3.51 12.64 13.69
C LEU A 288 -3.79 12.82 15.18
N LYS A 289 -4.80 12.14 15.68
CA LYS A 289 -5.03 11.96 17.11
C LYS A 289 -5.69 10.60 17.38
N LEU A 290 -5.61 10.12 18.60
CA LEU A 290 -6.37 8.98 19.05
C LEU A 290 -7.75 9.45 19.55
N HIS A 291 -8.78 8.73 19.15
CA HIS A 291 -10.17 8.96 19.48
C HIS A 291 -10.70 7.82 20.34
N ASN A 292 -11.54 8.13 21.34
CA ASN A 292 -12.08 7.16 22.29
C ASN A 292 -10.98 6.33 22.96
N VAL A 293 -9.98 7.02 23.52
CA VAL A 293 -8.84 6.38 24.16
C VAL A 293 -9.29 5.63 25.43
N ASN A 294 -8.98 4.34 25.49
CA ASN A 294 -9.14 3.54 26.69
C ASN A 294 -8.12 4.01 27.74
N PRO A 295 -8.56 4.45 28.93
CA PRO A 295 -7.65 4.99 29.94
C PRO A 295 -6.70 3.95 30.56
N GLU A 296 -7.02 2.65 30.48
CA GLU A 296 -6.21 1.57 31.04
C GLU A 296 -5.12 1.11 30.06
N THR A 297 -5.45 0.99 28.78
CA THR A 297 -4.54 0.46 27.74
C THR A 297 -3.86 1.56 26.94
N GLY A 298 -4.40 2.77 26.92
CA GLY A 298 -3.96 3.86 26.05
C GLY A 298 -4.33 3.67 24.59
N GLU A 299 -5.11 2.63 24.25
CA GLU A 299 -5.55 2.32 22.90
C GLU A 299 -6.68 3.25 22.47
N GLY A 300 -6.62 3.72 21.22
CA GLY A 300 -7.66 4.54 20.62
C GLY A 300 -7.66 4.42 19.10
N GLU A 301 -8.78 4.79 18.49
CA GLU A 301 -8.90 4.84 17.04
C GLU A 301 -8.09 6.01 16.49
N ILE A 302 -7.25 5.76 15.48
CA ILE A 302 -6.59 6.84 14.74
C ILE A 302 -7.65 7.60 13.96
N ILE A 303 -7.72 8.92 14.18
CA ILE A 303 -8.49 9.81 13.32
C ILE A 303 -7.57 10.85 12.69
N ALA A 304 -7.88 11.18 11.42
CA ALA A 304 -7.03 12.00 10.57
C ALA A 304 -7.75 13.23 10.04
N LYS A 305 -7.02 14.33 9.91
CA LYS A 305 -7.50 15.55 9.24
C LYS A 305 -6.38 16.17 8.43
N GLY A 306 -6.62 16.38 7.14
CA GLY A 306 -5.62 16.96 6.23
C GLY A 306 -6.12 17.05 4.81
N PRO A 307 -5.39 17.78 3.95
CA PRO A 307 -5.77 17.98 2.55
C PRO A 307 -5.69 16.70 1.70
N ASN A 308 -5.12 15.64 2.23
CA ASN A 308 -5.00 14.32 1.62
C ASN A 308 -6.20 13.41 1.87
N VAL A 309 -7.13 13.79 2.77
CA VAL A 309 -8.31 12.99 3.09
C VAL A 309 -9.33 13.09 1.96
N MET A 310 -9.89 11.96 1.56
CA MET A 310 -10.87 11.81 0.49
C MET A 310 -12.07 12.76 0.61
N LEU A 311 -12.76 12.97 -0.50
CA LEU A 311 -14.05 13.68 -0.50
C LEU A 311 -15.20 12.83 0.08
N GLY A 312 -15.09 11.52 -0.04
CA GLY A 312 -16.08 10.54 0.44
C GLY A 312 -16.11 9.29 -0.42
N TYR A 313 -17.15 8.47 -0.24
CA TYR A 313 -17.41 7.30 -1.06
C TYR A 313 -18.38 7.64 -2.19
N TYR A 314 -18.06 7.21 -3.39
CA TYR A 314 -18.84 7.47 -4.60
C TYR A 314 -20.24 6.89 -4.48
N LYS A 315 -21.27 7.74 -4.69
CA LYS A 315 -22.70 7.40 -4.57
C LYS A 315 -23.12 6.77 -3.21
N ASP A 316 -22.30 6.96 -2.15
CA ASP A 316 -22.61 6.41 -0.83
C ASP A 316 -22.47 7.49 0.26
N PRO A 317 -23.39 8.46 0.34
CA PRO A 317 -23.35 9.53 1.33
C PRO A 317 -23.55 9.01 2.77
N ALA A 318 -24.28 7.91 2.95
CA ALA A 318 -24.50 7.31 4.27
C ALA A 318 -23.19 6.75 4.84
N ARG A 319 -22.47 5.96 4.06
CA ARG A 319 -21.14 5.46 4.43
C ARG A 319 -20.15 6.60 4.59
N THR A 320 -20.16 7.60 3.73
CA THR A 320 -19.32 8.79 3.88
C THR A 320 -19.54 9.45 5.24
N LYS A 321 -20.81 9.70 5.61
CA LYS A 321 -21.13 10.28 6.91
C LYS A 321 -20.65 9.43 8.08
N SER A 322 -20.72 8.10 7.98
CA SER A 322 -20.35 7.19 9.08
C SER A 322 -18.85 7.16 9.40
N VAL A 323 -17.99 7.56 8.43
CA VAL A 323 -16.53 7.57 8.61
C VAL A 323 -15.96 8.95 8.92
N PHE A 324 -16.80 9.97 9.10
CA PHE A 324 -16.37 11.27 9.57
C PHE A 324 -17.02 11.61 10.92
N THR A 325 -16.24 12.23 11.79
CA THR A 325 -16.78 12.81 13.03
C THR A 325 -17.53 14.11 12.71
N GLU A 326 -18.36 14.61 13.64
CA GLU A 326 -19.10 15.87 13.47
C GLU A 326 -18.20 17.08 13.21
N ASP A 327 -16.99 17.08 13.78
CA ASP A 327 -15.96 18.12 13.58
C ASP A 327 -15.03 17.85 12.38
N GLY A 328 -15.38 16.87 11.51
CA GLY A 328 -14.77 16.62 10.21
C GLY A 328 -13.43 15.89 10.25
N TRP A 329 -13.19 15.05 11.25
CA TRP A 329 -12.08 14.09 11.24
C TRP A 329 -12.48 12.79 10.57
N PHE A 330 -11.61 12.28 9.71
CA PHE A 330 -11.78 10.96 9.10
C PHE A 330 -11.38 9.86 10.10
N ARG A 331 -12.25 8.88 10.29
CA ARG A 331 -12.07 7.70 11.12
C ARG A 331 -11.43 6.59 10.32
N THR A 332 -10.22 6.17 10.70
CA THR A 332 -9.48 5.16 9.94
C THR A 332 -9.93 3.73 10.22
N SER A 333 -10.60 3.51 11.33
CA SER A 333 -10.89 2.19 11.93
C SER A 333 -9.63 1.43 12.37
N ASP A 334 -8.46 2.03 12.35
CA ASP A 334 -7.23 1.44 12.87
C ASP A 334 -7.03 1.86 14.32
N ILE A 335 -6.77 0.90 15.19
CA ILE A 335 -6.50 1.11 16.62
C ILE A 335 -4.98 1.22 16.82
N ALA A 336 -4.57 2.20 17.62
CA ALA A 336 -3.18 2.44 17.92
C ALA A 336 -2.98 2.92 19.36
N VAL A 337 -1.73 2.87 19.79
CA VAL A 337 -1.23 3.58 20.98
C VAL A 337 -0.21 4.62 20.56
N GLN A 338 -0.03 5.64 21.38
CA GLN A 338 0.99 6.66 21.20
C GLN A 338 1.94 6.61 22.40
N ASP A 339 3.24 6.58 22.17
CA ASP A 339 4.23 6.60 23.23
C ASP A 339 4.49 8.04 23.74
N GLU A 340 5.28 8.15 24.82
CA GLU A 340 5.66 9.43 25.43
C GLU A 340 6.39 10.38 24.47
N LYS A 341 6.97 9.87 23.39
CA LYS A 341 7.63 10.66 22.34
C LYS A 341 6.68 11.05 21.20
N GLY A 342 5.41 10.71 21.30
CA GLY A 342 4.40 11.02 20.30
C GLY A 342 4.41 10.09 19.08
N ARG A 343 5.10 8.94 19.13
CA ARG A 343 5.14 7.97 18.04
C ARG A 343 3.96 7.03 18.12
N TYR A 344 3.41 6.67 16.98
CA TYR A 344 2.24 5.81 16.85
C TYR A 344 2.63 4.36 16.57
N PHE A 345 1.94 3.42 17.25
CA PHE A 345 2.07 1.97 17.07
C PHE A 345 0.71 1.38 16.79
N ILE A 346 0.52 0.81 15.60
CA ILE A 346 -0.73 0.16 15.21
C ILE A 346 -0.88 -1.16 15.96
N LYS A 347 -2.05 -1.38 16.54
CA LYS A 347 -2.45 -2.62 17.21
C LYS A 347 -3.19 -3.56 16.26
N GLY A 348 -4.21 -3.06 15.58
CA GLY A 348 -5.03 -3.80 14.63
C GLY A 348 -6.17 -2.96 14.11
N ARG A 349 -7.13 -3.60 13.45
CA ARG A 349 -8.34 -2.93 12.96
C ARG A 349 -9.52 -3.15 13.89
N ASN A 350 -10.27 -2.10 14.15
CA ASN A 350 -11.47 -2.16 14.98
C ASN A 350 -12.49 -3.19 14.45
N ASN A 351 -12.63 -3.29 13.12
CA ASN A 351 -13.56 -4.22 12.49
C ASN A 351 -13.12 -5.70 12.56
N ASN A 352 -11.85 -5.96 12.82
CA ASN A 352 -11.27 -7.30 12.94
C ASN A 352 -11.05 -7.69 14.41
N MET A 353 -11.21 -6.75 15.32
CA MET A 353 -11.02 -6.98 16.76
C MET A 353 -12.03 -8.01 17.26
N ILE A 354 -11.53 -8.99 17.97
CA ILE A 354 -12.32 -10.01 18.66
C ILE A 354 -12.38 -9.63 20.12
N LEU A 355 -13.58 -9.64 20.70
CA LEU A 355 -13.75 -9.42 22.12
C LEU A 355 -13.50 -10.74 22.87
N GLY A 356 -12.47 -10.79 23.69
CA GLY A 356 -12.14 -11.95 24.49
C GLY A 356 -13.14 -12.21 25.61
N PRO A 357 -13.15 -13.41 26.22
CA PRO A 357 -14.10 -13.80 27.25
C PRO A 357 -14.08 -12.90 28.50
N SER A 358 -12.94 -12.25 28.78
CA SER A 358 -12.77 -11.34 29.92
C SER A 358 -13.02 -9.86 29.54
N GLY A 359 -13.46 -9.62 28.29
CA GLY A 359 -13.69 -8.27 27.76
C GLY A 359 -12.44 -7.58 27.20
N GLU A 360 -11.32 -8.31 27.08
CA GLU A 360 -10.10 -7.81 26.46
C GLU A 360 -10.20 -7.74 24.93
N ASN A 361 -9.56 -6.72 24.35
CA ASN A 361 -9.43 -6.58 22.91
C ASN A 361 -8.36 -7.54 22.39
N ILE A 362 -8.74 -8.45 21.50
CA ILE A 362 -7.83 -9.37 20.82
C ILE A 362 -7.71 -8.92 19.36
N TYR A 363 -6.49 -8.70 18.92
CA TYR A 363 -6.17 -8.30 17.55
C TYR A 363 -5.64 -9.52 16.79
N PRO A 364 -6.41 -10.11 15.87
CA PRO A 364 -6.01 -11.27 15.09
C PRO A 364 -4.64 -11.13 14.43
N GLU A 365 -4.34 -9.94 13.92
CA GLU A 365 -3.09 -9.63 13.24
C GLU A 365 -1.84 -9.77 14.15
N GLU A 366 -1.99 -9.56 15.46
CA GLU A 366 -0.88 -9.78 16.42
C GLU A 366 -0.59 -11.26 16.61
N ILE A 367 -1.63 -12.11 16.62
CA ILE A 367 -1.52 -13.57 16.76
C ILE A 367 -1.00 -14.16 15.45
N GLU A 368 -1.57 -13.75 14.32
CA GLU A 368 -1.14 -14.16 12.97
C GLU A 368 0.36 -13.89 12.76
N ASN A 369 0.84 -12.75 13.21
CA ASN A 369 2.27 -12.39 13.14
C ASN A 369 3.16 -13.40 13.90
N VAL A 370 2.70 -13.89 15.05
CA VAL A 370 3.43 -14.92 15.83
C VAL A 370 3.40 -16.24 15.10
N ILE A 371 2.22 -16.67 14.61
CA ILE A 371 2.03 -17.94 13.91
C ILE A 371 2.84 -17.95 12.59
N ASN A 372 2.82 -16.87 11.83
CA ASN A 372 3.52 -16.76 10.55
C ASN A 372 5.06 -16.78 10.68
N ASN A 373 5.59 -16.64 11.90
CA ASN A 373 7.01 -16.77 12.20
C ASN A 373 7.41 -18.20 12.62
N LEU A 374 6.45 -19.12 12.78
CA LEU A 374 6.75 -20.51 13.05
C LEU A 374 7.31 -21.20 11.81
N GLU A 375 8.25 -22.13 12.02
CA GLU A 375 8.80 -22.96 10.95
C GLU A 375 7.69 -23.80 10.31
N GLY A 376 7.62 -23.79 8.97
CA GLY A 376 6.61 -24.54 8.24
C GLY A 376 5.30 -23.82 7.98
N VAL A 377 5.12 -22.59 8.48
CA VAL A 377 3.96 -21.76 8.20
C VAL A 377 4.27 -20.81 7.04
N SER A 378 3.35 -20.73 6.08
CA SER A 378 3.38 -19.76 4.98
C SER A 378 2.54 -18.53 5.30
N GLU A 379 1.31 -18.75 5.77
CA GLU A 379 0.35 -17.71 6.12
C GLU A 379 -0.67 -18.25 7.12
N SER A 380 -1.23 -17.38 7.95
CA SER A 380 -2.33 -17.75 8.85
C SER A 380 -3.39 -16.66 8.90
N ILE A 381 -4.63 -17.07 9.20
CA ILE A 381 -5.77 -16.20 9.47
C ILE A 381 -6.38 -16.65 10.80
N VAL A 382 -6.55 -15.69 11.72
CA VAL A 382 -7.18 -15.93 13.03
C VAL A 382 -8.60 -15.37 13.02
N VAL A 383 -9.55 -16.22 13.36
CA VAL A 383 -10.98 -15.88 13.42
C VAL A 383 -11.59 -16.37 14.73
N GLU A 384 -12.71 -15.78 15.11
CA GLU A 384 -13.55 -16.32 16.18
C GLU A 384 -14.54 -17.33 15.60
N ARG A 385 -14.64 -18.50 16.23
CA ARG A 385 -15.69 -19.46 15.98
C ARG A 385 -16.21 -20.02 17.30
N GLU A 386 -17.49 -19.91 17.55
CA GLU A 386 -18.17 -20.42 18.75
C GLU A 386 -17.50 -19.98 20.06
N GLY A 387 -17.10 -18.71 20.14
CA GLY A 387 -16.44 -18.14 21.31
C GLY A 387 -14.98 -18.56 21.52
N LYS A 388 -14.37 -19.21 20.50
CA LYS A 388 -12.97 -19.64 20.53
C LYS A 388 -12.17 -19.00 19.39
N LEU A 389 -10.91 -18.70 19.68
CA LEU A 389 -9.96 -18.31 18.62
C LEU A 389 -9.55 -19.54 17.83
N VAL A 390 -9.69 -19.46 16.52
CA VAL A 390 -9.30 -20.51 15.57
C VAL A 390 -8.32 -19.92 14.57
N ALA A 391 -7.13 -20.50 14.47
CA ALA A 391 -6.16 -20.15 13.44
C ALA A 391 -6.28 -21.10 12.26
N HIS A 392 -6.55 -20.58 11.07
CA HIS A 392 -6.38 -21.29 9.82
C HIS A 392 -4.95 -21.05 9.34
N VAL A 393 -4.18 -22.13 9.18
CA VAL A 393 -2.77 -22.04 8.85
C VAL A 393 -2.54 -22.68 7.48
N GLN A 394 -1.89 -21.94 6.57
CA GLN A 394 -1.38 -22.47 5.32
C GLN A 394 0.04 -22.98 5.53
N PRO A 395 0.30 -24.28 5.38
CA PRO A 395 1.65 -24.82 5.50
C PRO A 395 2.50 -24.39 4.30
N ASN A 396 3.80 -24.36 4.52
CA ASN A 396 4.83 -24.14 3.52
C ASN A 396 4.93 -25.38 2.59
N GLU A 397 5.13 -25.23 1.30
CA GLU A 397 5.22 -26.34 0.33
C GLU A 397 6.23 -27.43 0.74
N ASN A 398 7.28 -27.07 1.49
CA ASN A 398 8.26 -28.03 2.00
C ASN A 398 7.78 -28.85 3.20
N PHE A 399 6.64 -28.52 3.82
CA PHE A 399 6.09 -29.20 5.00
C PHE A 399 4.99 -30.21 4.66
N VAL A 400 4.48 -30.20 3.44
CA VAL A 400 3.38 -31.09 2.97
C VAL A 400 3.91 -32.45 2.52
N GLN A 401 5.21 -32.71 2.62
CA GLN A 401 5.84 -33.97 2.19
C GLN A 401 6.08 -34.99 3.33
N TRP A 402 5.24 -34.95 4.40
CA TRP A 402 5.26 -35.99 5.45
C TRP A 402 3.97 -36.77 5.48
#